data_e2e2811893471a9e633e151a76cbedf3
#
_entry.id   e2e2811893471a9e633e151a76cbedf3
#
_cell.length_a   1.000
_cell.length_b   1.000
_cell.length_c   1.000
_cell.angle_alpha   90.00
_cell.angle_beta   90.00
_cell.angle_gamma   90.00
#
_symmetry.space_group_name_H-M   'P 1'
#
loop_
_entity.id
_entity.type
_entity.pdbx_description
1 polymer ?
#
loop_
_entity_poly.entity_id
_entity_poly.type
_entity_poly.pdbx_seq_one_letter_code
_entity_poly.pdbx_strand_id
1 'polypeptide(L)'
;QTRESLRTEGLNPNYLSDVHFNTEQICLYDDINELVAASEIVFMVVPSAFLAEWLKPLTADLTHAFVVTSIKGIVPEHHLTPSEYLKQQFGVSYSQMGVVSGPCHAEEVALERLSYLTVSCKETEQASYISSLLRSDYIRTIEGQDIYGTEYSAILKNIYAVAAGVCHGMGFGDNFQAVLISNAQDEITRFLNLSYPAERNTNTSAYLGDLLVTCYSQFSRNRTFGTMIGKGYSVRSAQLEMQMVAEGYYATAGLHAINQE
;
A
#
# COMPACT_ATOMS: atom_id res chain seq x y z
N GLN A 1 -8.78 -12.03 20.44
CA GLN A 1 -9.09 -10.73 21.08
C GLN A 1 -9.62 -9.72 20.04
N THR A 2 -8.86 -9.33 18.98
CA THR A 2 -9.33 -8.34 17.98
C THR A 2 -10.62 -8.76 17.27
N ARG A 3 -10.75 -10.03 16.87
CA ARG A 3 -11.97 -10.52 16.20
C ARG A 3 -13.18 -10.50 17.13
N GLU A 4 -13.01 -10.85 18.38
CA GLU A 4 -14.08 -10.81 19.36
C GLU A 4 -14.53 -9.37 19.60
N SER A 5 -13.59 -8.43 19.80
CA SER A 5 -13.91 -7.01 19.96
C SER A 5 -14.61 -6.44 18.72
N LEU A 6 -14.17 -6.79 17.51
CA LEU A 6 -14.85 -6.40 16.28
C LEU A 6 -16.27 -6.95 16.18
N ARG A 7 -16.48 -8.19 16.63
CA ARG A 7 -17.79 -8.85 16.58
C ARG A 7 -18.77 -8.30 17.62
N THR A 8 -18.29 -7.99 18.83
CA THR A 8 -19.15 -7.61 19.96
C THR A 8 -19.28 -6.10 20.14
N GLU A 9 -18.20 -5.36 19.88
CA GLU A 9 -18.08 -3.94 20.17
C GLU A 9 -17.91 -3.07 18.90
N GLY A 10 -17.61 -3.68 17.77
CA GLY A 10 -17.31 -2.97 16.53
C GLY A 10 -15.98 -2.22 16.58
N LEU A 11 -15.04 -2.63 17.45
CA LEU A 11 -13.78 -1.93 17.68
C LEU A 11 -12.57 -2.78 17.30
N ASN A 12 -11.51 -2.14 16.81
CA ASN A 12 -10.19 -2.75 16.72
C ASN A 12 -9.31 -2.22 17.86
N PRO A 13 -9.09 -2.98 18.93
CA PRO A 13 -8.35 -2.49 20.11
C PRO A 13 -6.86 -2.26 19.87
N ASN A 14 -6.32 -2.77 18.76
CA ASN A 14 -4.90 -2.69 18.44
C ASN A 14 -4.55 -1.53 17.50
N TYR A 15 -5.54 -0.95 16.81
CA TYR A 15 -5.31 0.12 15.84
C TYR A 15 -6.58 0.93 15.61
N LEU A 16 -6.49 2.25 15.74
CA LEU A 16 -7.62 3.18 15.63
C LEU A 16 -8.79 2.77 16.55
N SER A 17 -8.49 2.55 17.81
CA SER A 17 -9.41 2.01 18.82
C SER A 17 -10.70 2.81 19.02
N ASP A 18 -10.69 4.10 18.61
CA ASP A 18 -11.85 5.00 18.73
C ASP A 18 -12.78 4.95 17.50
N VAL A 19 -12.41 4.19 16.45
CA VAL A 19 -13.24 4.02 15.27
C VAL A 19 -14.23 2.88 15.50
N HIS A 20 -15.52 3.22 15.49
CA HIS A 20 -16.61 2.24 15.60
C HIS A 20 -17.09 1.77 14.23
N PHE A 21 -17.08 0.47 14.04
CA PHE A 21 -17.63 -0.18 12.85
C PHE A 21 -19.07 -0.64 13.14
N ASN A 22 -19.95 -0.50 12.15
CA ASN A 22 -21.29 -1.06 12.24
C ASN A 22 -21.24 -2.59 12.12
N THR A 23 -21.42 -3.29 13.23
CA THR A 23 -21.33 -4.75 13.30
C THR A 23 -22.40 -5.47 12.48
N GLU A 24 -23.53 -4.83 12.19
CA GLU A 24 -24.59 -5.40 11.34
C GLU A 24 -24.19 -5.45 9.86
N GLN A 25 -23.19 -4.66 9.46
CA GLN A 25 -22.67 -4.58 8.07
C GLN A 25 -21.39 -5.37 7.88
N ILE A 26 -20.88 -6.02 8.93
CA ILE A 26 -19.61 -6.76 8.88
C ILE A 26 -19.85 -8.24 9.13
N CYS A 27 -19.43 -9.08 8.19
CA CYS A 27 -19.37 -10.52 8.34
C CYS A 27 -17.91 -10.97 8.51
N LEU A 28 -17.61 -11.66 9.61
CA LEU A 28 -16.27 -12.18 9.90
C LEU A 28 -16.20 -13.65 9.56
N TYR A 29 -15.37 -14.00 8.60
CA TYR A 29 -15.10 -15.37 8.18
C TYR A 29 -13.90 -15.96 8.94
N ASP A 30 -13.94 -17.26 9.21
CA ASP A 30 -12.84 -18.04 9.78
C ASP A 30 -12.00 -18.72 8.70
N ASP A 31 -12.60 -19.00 7.56
CA ASP A 31 -11.97 -19.62 6.41
C ASP A 31 -11.89 -18.64 5.23
N ILE A 32 -10.69 -18.44 4.72
CA ILE A 32 -10.44 -17.59 3.55
C ILE A 32 -11.14 -18.10 2.29
N ASN A 33 -11.34 -19.43 2.18
CA ASN A 33 -12.01 -20.03 1.03
C ASN A 33 -13.51 -19.70 1.01
N GLU A 34 -14.16 -19.73 2.19
CA GLU A 34 -15.55 -19.31 2.32
C GLU A 34 -15.71 -17.82 2.00
N LEU A 35 -14.78 -16.98 2.50
CA LEU A 35 -14.78 -15.56 2.22
C LEU A 35 -14.64 -15.29 0.72
N VAL A 36 -13.65 -15.90 0.07
CA VAL A 36 -13.40 -15.70 -1.36
C VAL A 36 -14.59 -16.21 -2.18
N ALA A 37 -15.12 -17.38 -1.88
CA ALA A 37 -16.26 -17.95 -2.61
C ALA A 37 -17.55 -17.11 -2.50
N ALA A 38 -17.72 -16.36 -1.41
CA ALA A 38 -18.87 -15.49 -1.18
C ALA A 38 -18.68 -14.04 -1.71
N SER A 39 -17.51 -13.69 -2.26
CA SER A 39 -17.16 -12.32 -2.61
C SER A 39 -17.10 -12.10 -4.11
N GLU A 40 -17.75 -11.06 -4.62
CA GLU A 40 -17.60 -10.58 -5.99
C GLU A 40 -16.38 -9.68 -6.16
N ILE A 41 -15.98 -9.00 -5.08
CA ILE A 41 -14.79 -8.15 -5.02
C ILE A 41 -13.97 -8.54 -3.79
N VAL A 42 -12.67 -8.74 -3.97
CA VAL A 42 -11.74 -9.08 -2.89
C VAL A 42 -10.68 -7.99 -2.76
N PHE A 43 -10.66 -7.28 -1.63
CA PHE A 43 -9.61 -6.31 -1.31
C PHE A 43 -8.46 -6.98 -0.56
N MET A 44 -7.26 -7.00 -1.16
CA MET A 44 -6.03 -7.47 -0.54
C MET A 44 -5.35 -6.31 0.19
N VAL A 45 -5.36 -6.37 1.54
CA VAL A 45 -4.87 -5.28 2.40
C VAL A 45 -3.89 -5.74 3.49
N VAL A 46 -3.34 -6.93 3.37
CA VAL A 46 -2.29 -7.43 4.27
C VAL A 46 -0.93 -6.82 3.91
N PRO A 47 0.03 -6.72 4.84
CA PRO A 47 1.38 -6.31 4.48
C PRO A 47 2.03 -7.28 3.48
N SER A 48 2.81 -6.76 2.53
CA SER A 48 3.43 -7.55 1.45
C SER A 48 4.24 -8.74 1.95
N ALA A 49 4.95 -8.55 3.07
CA ALA A 49 5.76 -9.59 3.70
C ALA A 49 4.97 -10.83 4.15
N PHE A 50 3.66 -10.71 4.31
CA PHE A 50 2.81 -11.80 4.77
C PHE A 50 1.83 -12.30 3.70
N LEU A 51 1.79 -11.67 2.52
CA LEU A 51 0.80 -12.00 1.48
C LEU A 51 0.86 -13.47 1.07
N ALA A 52 2.05 -13.99 0.78
CA ALA A 52 2.23 -15.38 0.36
C ALA A 52 1.80 -16.37 1.46
N GLU A 53 2.15 -16.11 2.72
CA GLU A 53 1.77 -16.96 3.86
C GLU A 53 0.25 -16.93 4.08
N TRP A 54 -0.37 -15.76 4.02
CA TRP A 54 -1.82 -15.62 4.23
C TRP A 54 -2.65 -16.26 3.12
N LEU A 55 -2.14 -16.27 1.89
CA LEU A 55 -2.81 -16.92 0.76
C LEU A 55 -2.48 -18.41 0.61
N LYS A 56 -1.54 -18.94 1.40
CA LYS A 56 -1.17 -20.38 1.34
C LYS A 56 -2.34 -21.33 1.54
N PRO A 57 -3.31 -21.10 2.46
CA PRO A 57 -4.48 -21.98 2.63
C PRO A 57 -5.57 -21.76 1.57
N LEU A 58 -5.44 -20.77 0.68
CA LEU A 58 -6.44 -20.49 -0.34
C LEU A 58 -6.43 -21.57 -1.42
N THR A 59 -7.55 -22.28 -1.55
CA THR A 59 -7.82 -23.28 -2.58
C THR A 59 -9.02 -22.91 -3.47
N ALA A 60 -9.84 -21.96 -3.01
CA ALA A 60 -10.95 -21.42 -3.80
C ALA A 60 -10.40 -20.66 -5.03
N ASP A 61 -11.12 -20.76 -6.13
CA ASP A 61 -10.79 -20.04 -7.36
C ASP A 61 -10.97 -18.53 -7.16
N LEU A 62 -9.87 -17.78 -7.24
CA LEU A 62 -9.88 -16.32 -7.10
C LEU A 62 -10.28 -15.61 -8.40
N THR A 63 -10.27 -16.32 -9.54
CA THR A 63 -10.52 -15.72 -10.86
C THR A 63 -11.99 -15.39 -11.12
N HIS A 64 -12.91 -15.84 -10.26
CA HIS A 64 -14.31 -15.42 -10.37
C HIS A 64 -14.57 -14.02 -9.81
N ALA A 65 -13.70 -13.53 -8.93
CA ALA A 65 -13.84 -12.23 -8.28
C ALA A 65 -12.99 -11.15 -8.96
N PHE A 66 -13.36 -9.89 -8.78
CA PHE A 66 -12.50 -8.76 -9.09
C PHE A 66 -11.58 -8.49 -7.90
N VAL A 67 -10.27 -8.55 -8.12
CA VAL A 67 -9.29 -8.43 -7.04
C VAL A 67 -8.68 -7.03 -7.01
N VAL A 68 -8.77 -6.37 -5.87
CA VAL A 68 -8.20 -5.03 -5.65
C VAL A 68 -7.07 -5.13 -4.63
N THR A 69 -5.89 -4.66 -4.99
CA THR A 69 -4.77 -4.56 -4.05
C THR A 69 -4.50 -3.12 -3.64
N SER A 70 -4.25 -2.89 -2.35
CA SER A 70 -3.70 -1.64 -1.84
C SER A 70 -2.36 -1.88 -1.11
N ILE A 71 -1.74 -3.03 -1.34
CA ILE A 71 -0.47 -3.43 -0.76
C ILE A 71 0.65 -2.63 -1.41
N LYS A 72 1.53 -2.05 -0.60
CA LYS A 72 2.55 -1.08 -1.03
C LYS A 72 3.96 -1.61 -0.75
N GLY A 73 4.25 -2.82 -1.19
CA GLY A 73 5.51 -3.52 -1.00
C GLY A 73 5.71 -4.63 -2.02
N ILE A 74 6.85 -5.30 -1.95
CA ILE A 74 7.22 -6.45 -2.79
C ILE A 74 7.02 -7.72 -1.97
N VAL A 75 6.51 -8.78 -2.58
CA VAL A 75 6.39 -10.10 -1.96
C VAL A 75 7.79 -10.70 -1.86
N PRO A 76 8.37 -10.85 -0.63
CA PRO A 76 9.83 -10.99 -0.49
C PRO A 76 10.40 -12.23 -1.17
N GLU A 77 9.77 -13.37 -1.02
CA GLU A 77 10.28 -14.66 -1.53
C GLU A 77 10.15 -14.81 -3.05
N HIS A 78 9.30 -13.98 -3.68
CA HIS A 78 8.99 -14.05 -5.09
C HIS A 78 9.58 -12.87 -5.88
N HIS A 79 10.01 -11.79 -5.22
CA HIS A 79 10.47 -10.54 -5.82
C HIS A 79 9.46 -9.92 -6.81
N LEU A 80 8.17 -10.16 -6.56
CA LEU A 80 7.06 -9.72 -7.38
C LEU A 80 6.26 -8.63 -6.69
N THR A 81 5.63 -7.75 -7.47
CA THR A 81 4.57 -6.91 -6.93
C THR A 81 3.36 -7.77 -6.55
N PRO A 82 2.44 -7.29 -5.69
CA PRO A 82 1.22 -8.01 -5.35
C PRO A 82 0.39 -8.42 -6.56
N SER A 83 0.24 -7.54 -7.57
CA SER A 83 -0.49 -7.86 -8.80
C SER A 83 0.19 -8.95 -9.62
N GLU A 84 1.51 -8.90 -9.76
CA GLU A 84 2.30 -9.92 -10.46
C GLU A 84 2.22 -11.26 -9.74
N TYR A 85 2.30 -11.24 -8.39
CA TYR A 85 2.16 -12.43 -7.55
C TYR A 85 0.78 -13.07 -7.72
N LEU A 86 -0.29 -12.29 -7.63
CA LEU A 86 -1.66 -12.78 -7.82
C LEU A 86 -1.88 -13.38 -9.22
N LYS A 87 -1.30 -12.76 -10.24
CA LYS A 87 -1.33 -13.28 -11.60
C LYS A 87 -0.60 -14.61 -11.73
N GLN A 88 0.62 -14.70 -11.21
CA GLN A 88 1.45 -15.91 -11.36
C GLN A 88 0.95 -17.09 -10.52
N GLN A 89 0.52 -16.86 -9.30
CA GLN A 89 0.17 -17.92 -8.36
C GLN A 89 -1.30 -18.33 -8.44
N PHE A 90 -2.21 -17.40 -8.77
CA PHE A 90 -3.65 -17.61 -8.73
C PHE A 90 -4.33 -17.41 -10.09
N GLY A 91 -3.58 -17.09 -11.15
CA GLY A 91 -4.12 -16.93 -12.50
C GLY A 91 -5.01 -15.70 -12.71
N VAL A 92 -5.07 -14.79 -11.76
CA VAL A 92 -5.90 -13.57 -11.87
C VAL A 92 -5.35 -12.67 -12.97
N SER A 93 -6.16 -12.34 -13.97
CA SER A 93 -5.73 -11.48 -15.08
C SER A 93 -5.74 -9.99 -14.68
N TYR A 94 -4.94 -9.17 -15.36
CA TYR A 94 -4.96 -7.72 -15.12
C TYR A 94 -6.30 -7.05 -15.47
N SER A 95 -7.13 -7.67 -16.30
CA SER A 95 -8.50 -7.21 -16.54
C SER A 95 -9.45 -7.47 -15.37
N GLN A 96 -9.05 -8.31 -14.43
CA GLN A 96 -9.77 -8.66 -13.20
C GLN A 96 -9.10 -8.06 -11.95
N MET A 97 -8.14 -7.15 -12.15
CA MET A 97 -7.41 -6.51 -11.06
C MET A 97 -7.57 -5.00 -11.05
N GLY A 98 -7.53 -4.45 -9.84
CA GLY A 98 -7.37 -3.03 -9.59
C GLY A 98 -6.30 -2.77 -8.53
N VAL A 99 -5.65 -1.63 -8.63
CA VAL A 99 -4.69 -1.12 -7.62
C VAL A 99 -5.22 0.17 -7.03
N VAL A 100 -5.23 0.26 -5.71
CA VAL A 100 -5.62 1.46 -4.99
C VAL A 100 -4.41 2.03 -4.25
N SER A 101 -4.08 3.28 -4.54
CA SER A 101 -3.00 4.01 -3.89
C SER A 101 -3.33 5.51 -3.79
N GLY A 102 -2.50 6.26 -3.08
CA GLY A 102 -2.65 7.71 -2.95
C GLY A 102 -2.40 8.20 -1.52
N PRO A 103 -2.36 9.52 -1.31
CA PRO A 103 -2.17 10.17 -0.03
C PRO A 103 -3.40 9.98 0.87
N CYS A 104 -3.41 8.87 1.63
CA CYS A 104 -4.53 8.46 2.46
C CYS A 104 -4.01 7.70 3.69
N HIS A 105 -3.67 8.42 4.75
CA HIS A 105 -3.34 7.84 6.04
C HIS A 105 -4.61 7.49 6.82
N ALA A 106 -4.67 6.27 7.35
CA ALA A 106 -5.85 5.79 8.07
C ALA A 106 -6.18 6.65 9.30
N GLU A 107 -5.16 7.22 9.95
CA GLU A 107 -5.29 8.13 11.07
C GLU A 107 -6.02 9.43 10.67
N GLU A 108 -5.76 9.95 9.47
CA GLU A 108 -6.45 11.12 8.95
C GLU A 108 -7.86 10.79 8.48
N VAL A 109 -8.06 9.61 7.88
CA VAL A 109 -9.40 9.11 7.51
C VAL A 109 -10.27 8.92 8.74
N ALA A 110 -9.73 8.38 9.83
CA ALA A 110 -10.44 8.24 11.10
C ALA A 110 -10.88 9.59 11.70
N LEU A 111 -10.17 10.68 11.37
CA LEU A 111 -10.53 12.04 11.74
C LEU A 111 -11.37 12.76 10.67
N GLU A 112 -11.88 12.04 9.68
CA GLU A 112 -12.66 12.57 8.56
C GLU A 112 -11.93 13.69 7.78
N ARG A 113 -10.58 13.60 7.70
CA ARG A 113 -9.76 14.53 6.94
C ARG A 113 -9.82 14.18 5.46
N LEU A 114 -9.88 15.20 4.61
CA LEU A 114 -9.95 15.02 3.16
C LEU A 114 -8.73 14.25 2.64
N SER A 115 -9.00 13.07 2.11
CA SER A 115 -8.00 12.13 1.62
C SER A 115 -8.28 11.78 0.15
N TYR A 116 -7.24 11.34 -0.55
CA TYR A 116 -7.32 11.04 -1.97
C TYR A 116 -6.85 9.62 -2.26
N LEU A 117 -7.65 8.88 -3.04
CA LEU A 117 -7.30 7.56 -3.54
C LEU A 117 -7.34 7.57 -5.07
N THR A 118 -6.34 7.01 -5.70
CA THR A 118 -6.36 6.67 -7.12
C THR A 118 -6.69 5.20 -7.25
N VAL A 119 -7.68 4.89 -8.06
CA VAL A 119 -8.12 3.54 -8.41
C VAL A 119 -7.70 3.27 -9.84
N SER A 120 -6.69 2.43 -10.02
CA SER A 120 -6.16 2.07 -11.35
C SER A 120 -6.60 0.67 -11.71
N CYS A 121 -7.41 0.58 -12.79
CA CYS A 121 -7.85 -0.68 -13.39
C CYS A 121 -7.58 -0.63 -14.88
N LYS A 122 -7.50 -1.80 -15.53
CA LYS A 122 -7.33 -1.86 -16.98
C LYS A 122 -8.51 -1.24 -17.74
N GLU A 123 -9.72 -1.51 -17.26
CA GLU A 123 -10.95 -1.00 -17.85
C GLU A 123 -11.51 0.17 -17.00
N THR A 124 -11.93 1.24 -17.67
CA THR A 124 -12.43 2.46 -17.01
C THR A 124 -13.70 2.21 -16.20
N GLU A 125 -14.58 1.35 -16.68
CA GLU A 125 -15.82 0.98 -15.99
C GLU A 125 -15.53 0.33 -14.62
N GLN A 126 -14.51 -0.52 -14.55
CA GLN A 126 -14.08 -1.16 -13.31
C GLN A 126 -13.48 -0.13 -12.35
N ALA A 127 -12.64 0.77 -12.86
CA ALA A 127 -12.08 1.85 -12.04
C ALA A 127 -13.18 2.74 -11.47
N SER A 128 -14.18 3.09 -12.27
CA SER A 128 -15.32 3.91 -11.85
C SER A 128 -16.17 3.20 -10.80
N TYR A 129 -16.44 1.90 -10.99
CA TYR A 129 -17.21 1.11 -10.03
C TYR A 129 -16.50 1.01 -8.68
N ILE A 130 -15.22 0.60 -8.66
CA ILE A 130 -14.43 0.53 -7.40
C ILE A 130 -14.31 1.92 -6.76
N SER A 131 -14.11 2.97 -7.56
CA SER A 131 -14.09 4.36 -7.08
C SER A 131 -15.38 4.74 -6.36
N SER A 132 -16.53 4.32 -6.88
CA SER A 132 -17.83 4.60 -6.27
C SER A 132 -18.01 3.95 -4.90
N LEU A 133 -17.43 2.76 -4.71
CA LEU A 133 -17.47 2.03 -3.43
C LEU A 133 -16.59 2.68 -2.35
N LEU A 134 -15.50 3.34 -2.75
CA LEU A 134 -14.53 3.94 -1.83
C LEU A 134 -14.79 5.41 -1.52
N ARG A 135 -15.60 6.09 -2.35
CA ARG A 135 -15.89 7.51 -2.22
C ARG A 135 -16.74 7.81 -1.00
N SER A 136 -16.39 8.88 -0.28
CA SER A 136 -17.18 9.43 0.82
C SER A 136 -17.06 10.97 0.85
N ASP A 137 -17.61 11.61 1.87
CA ASP A 137 -17.51 13.06 2.05
C ASP A 137 -16.06 13.52 2.27
N TYR A 138 -15.22 12.67 2.84
CA TYR A 138 -13.82 12.93 3.14
C TYR A 138 -12.82 12.05 2.35
N ILE A 139 -13.30 11.15 1.48
CA ILE A 139 -12.46 10.39 0.54
C ILE A 139 -12.84 10.75 -0.90
N ARG A 140 -11.88 11.33 -1.62
CA ARG A 140 -11.99 11.60 -3.06
C ARG A 140 -11.27 10.54 -3.84
N THR A 141 -11.92 10.04 -4.89
CA THR A 141 -11.33 9.02 -5.78
C THR A 141 -10.99 9.63 -7.13
N ILE A 142 -9.87 9.17 -7.69
CA ILE A 142 -9.38 9.49 -9.02
C ILE A 142 -9.25 8.18 -9.78
N GLU A 143 -9.76 8.12 -10.99
CA GLU A 143 -9.72 6.93 -11.83
C GLU A 143 -8.47 6.95 -12.71
N GLY A 144 -7.82 5.80 -12.86
CA GLY A 144 -6.62 5.60 -13.65
C GLY A 144 -6.63 4.25 -14.37
N GLN A 145 -5.72 4.11 -15.34
CA GLN A 145 -5.53 2.85 -16.07
C GLN A 145 -4.12 2.28 -15.91
N ASP A 146 -3.23 3.00 -15.24
CA ASP A 146 -1.84 2.61 -15.03
C ASP A 146 -1.68 1.77 -13.76
N ILE A 147 -2.05 0.49 -13.83
CA ILE A 147 -1.89 -0.47 -12.73
C ILE A 147 -0.43 -0.54 -12.28
N TYR A 148 0.50 -0.75 -13.22
CA TYR A 148 1.93 -0.89 -12.93
C TYR A 148 2.52 0.37 -12.29
N GLY A 149 2.29 1.52 -12.92
CA GLY A 149 2.83 2.78 -12.41
C GLY A 149 2.30 3.11 -11.03
N THR A 150 1.01 2.89 -10.77
CA THR A 150 0.39 3.13 -9.46
C THR A 150 0.97 2.20 -8.40
N GLU A 151 1.16 0.90 -8.71
CA GLU A 151 1.69 -0.07 -7.76
C GLU A 151 3.18 0.16 -7.48
N TYR A 152 4.01 0.28 -8.52
CA TYR A 152 5.45 0.53 -8.33
C TYR A 152 5.73 1.89 -7.67
N SER A 153 4.99 2.94 -7.99
CA SER A 153 5.12 4.22 -7.28
C SER A 153 4.83 4.08 -5.79
N ALA A 154 3.81 3.31 -5.43
CA ALA A 154 3.46 3.06 -4.04
C ALA A 154 4.52 2.24 -3.28
N ILE A 155 5.25 1.38 -3.98
CA ILE A 155 6.39 0.63 -3.45
C ILE A 155 7.60 1.55 -3.27
N LEU A 156 7.98 2.26 -4.34
CA LEU A 156 9.18 3.10 -4.39
C LEU A 156 9.10 4.26 -3.38
N LYS A 157 7.94 4.92 -3.25
CA LYS A 157 7.78 5.99 -2.24
C LYS A 157 8.10 5.52 -0.82
N ASN A 158 7.80 4.25 -0.48
CA ASN A 158 8.08 3.71 0.84
C ASN A 158 9.58 3.55 1.08
N ILE A 159 10.35 3.19 0.04
CA ILE A 159 11.81 3.15 0.08
C ILE A 159 12.37 4.56 0.31
N TYR A 160 11.90 5.54 -0.47
CA TYR A 160 12.33 6.93 -0.31
C TYR A 160 11.91 7.54 1.03
N ALA A 161 10.77 7.13 1.59
CA ALA A 161 10.37 7.56 2.92
C ALA A 161 11.33 7.03 4.02
N VAL A 162 11.86 5.81 3.87
CA VAL A 162 12.92 5.32 4.75
C VAL A 162 14.17 6.19 4.60
N ALA A 163 14.63 6.48 3.37
CA ALA A 163 15.79 7.33 3.11
C ALA A 163 15.59 8.74 3.68
N ALA A 164 14.41 9.35 3.45
CA ALA A 164 14.04 10.65 4.02
C ALA A 164 14.08 10.64 5.54
N GLY A 165 13.59 9.56 6.16
CA GLY A 165 13.67 9.36 7.59
C GLY A 165 15.12 9.27 8.10
N VAL A 166 15.99 8.49 7.43
CA VAL A 166 17.41 8.38 7.78
C VAL A 166 18.06 9.75 7.77
N CYS A 167 17.89 10.52 6.70
CA CYS A 167 18.45 11.86 6.58
C CYS A 167 17.92 12.80 7.68
N HIS A 168 16.63 12.74 7.98
CA HIS A 168 16.03 13.50 9.08
C HIS A 168 16.63 13.11 10.44
N GLY A 169 16.80 11.80 10.71
CA GLY A 169 17.41 11.30 11.93
C GLY A 169 18.87 11.72 12.11
N MET A 170 19.61 11.88 11.01
CA MET A 170 20.98 12.40 10.97
C MET A 170 21.06 13.93 11.09
N GLY A 171 19.92 14.64 11.14
CA GLY A 171 19.89 16.10 11.34
C GLY A 171 19.89 16.92 10.04
N PHE A 172 19.68 16.30 8.87
CA PHE A 172 19.47 17.06 7.63
C PHE A 172 18.15 17.82 7.68
N GLY A 173 18.17 19.10 7.29
CA GLY A 173 17.02 19.99 7.33
C GLY A 173 16.11 19.91 6.10
N ASP A 174 15.06 20.73 6.11
CA ASP A 174 14.00 20.71 5.09
C ASP A 174 14.48 21.04 3.67
N ASN A 175 15.50 21.90 3.53
CA ASN A 175 16.10 22.20 2.22
C ASN A 175 16.67 20.92 1.56
N PHE A 176 17.37 20.10 2.34
CA PHE A 176 17.89 18.81 1.87
C PHE A 176 16.74 17.85 1.55
N GLN A 177 15.74 17.76 2.44
CA GLN A 177 14.57 16.92 2.22
C GLN A 177 13.85 17.24 0.91
N ALA A 178 13.66 18.54 0.60
CA ALA A 178 13.02 18.95 -0.64
C ALA A 178 13.80 18.48 -1.89
N VAL A 179 15.12 18.57 -1.86
CA VAL A 179 15.98 18.10 -2.96
C VAL A 179 15.95 16.57 -3.06
N LEU A 180 16.03 15.86 -1.93
CA LEU A 180 15.95 14.40 -1.91
C LEU A 180 14.63 13.90 -2.54
N ILE A 181 13.50 14.50 -2.18
CA ILE A 181 12.21 14.10 -2.69
C ILE A 181 12.04 14.45 -4.17
N SER A 182 12.56 15.62 -4.61
CA SER A 182 12.59 15.97 -6.03
C SER A 182 13.36 14.95 -6.85
N ASN A 183 14.55 14.56 -6.39
CA ASN A 183 15.36 13.54 -7.05
C ASN A 183 14.67 12.15 -7.02
N ALA A 184 14.00 11.82 -5.92
CA ALA A 184 13.21 10.59 -5.82
C ALA A 184 12.08 10.55 -6.85
N GLN A 185 11.38 11.67 -7.07
CA GLN A 185 10.35 11.77 -8.11
C GLN A 185 10.91 11.56 -9.52
N ASP A 186 12.05 12.16 -9.83
CA ASP A 186 12.73 11.96 -11.11
C ASP A 186 13.18 10.50 -11.30
N GLU A 187 13.66 9.87 -10.24
CA GLU A 187 14.08 8.46 -10.26
C GLU A 187 12.90 7.51 -10.45
N ILE A 188 11.79 7.71 -9.75
CA ILE A 188 10.53 6.98 -9.96
C ILE A 188 10.08 7.11 -11.41
N THR A 189 10.09 8.32 -11.96
CA THR A 189 9.67 8.58 -13.35
C THR A 189 10.58 7.82 -14.34
N ARG A 190 11.89 7.86 -14.14
CA ARG A 190 12.84 7.12 -14.99
C ARG A 190 12.65 5.61 -14.87
N PHE A 191 12.52 5.08 -13.65
CA PHE A 191 12.29 3.66 -13.42
C PHE A 191 11.03 3.18 -14.17
N LEU A 192 9.92 3.89 -14.01
CA LEU A 192 8.65 3.52 -14.65
C LEU A 192 8.74 3.59 -16.18
N ASN A 193 9.43 4.59 -16.72
CA ASN A 193 9.57 4.73 -18.18
C ASN A 193 10.45 3.64 -18.79
N LEU A 194 11.42 3.12 -18.04
CA LEU A 194 12.29 2.04 -18.49
C LEU A 194 11.65 0.66 -18.34
N SER A 195 11.02 0.41 -17.18
CA SER A 195 10.47 -0.92 -16.87
C SER A 195 9.10 -1.16 -17.49
N TYR A 196 8.25 -0.12 -17.53
CA TYR A 196 6.89 -0.19 -18.05
C TYR A 196 6.56 1.09 -18.85
N PRO A 197 7.07 1.21 -20.09
CA PRO A 197 6.85 2.40 -20.91
C PRO A 197 5.37 2.64 -21.17
N ALA A 198 4.88 3.80 -20.73
CA ALA A 198 3.53 4.28 -20.96
C ALA A 198 3.51 5.80 -20.86
N GLU A 199 2.53 6.42 -21.51
CA GLU A 199 2.27 7.83 -21.29
C GLU A 199 1.62 8.01 -19.91
N ARG A 200 2.30 8.69 -19.00
CA ARG A 200 1.81 8.93 -17.64
C ARG A 200 2.20 10.30 -17.11
N ASN A 201 1.32 10.89 -16.33
CA ASN A 201 1.61 12.10 -15.57
C ASN A 201 1.99 11.72 -14.14
N THR A 202 3.28 11.66 -13.86
CA THR A 202 3.81 11.30 -12.52
C THR A 202 3.68 12.42 -11.49
N ASN A 203 3.10 13.57 -11.83
CA ASN A 203 2.83 14.68 -10.89
C ASN A 203 1.44 14.59 -10.23
N THR A 204 0.71 13.49 -10.44
CA THR A 204 -0.61 13.28 -9.84
C THR A 204 -0.55 12.70 -8.44
N SER A 205 -1.71 12.56 -7.79
CA SER A 205 -1.82 12.15 -6.38
C SER A 205 -1.24 10.77 -6.08
N ALA A 206 -1.38 9.79 -6.98
CA ALA A 206 -0.85 8.44 -6.77
C ALA A 206 0.68 8.35 -6.83
N TYR A 207 1.33 9.33 -7.46
CA TYR A 207 2.79 9.40 -7.63
C TYR A 207 3.39 10.46 -6.70
N LEU A 208 3.53 11.70 -7.17
CA LEU A 208 4.13 12.79 -6.40
C LEU A 208 3.38 13.08 -5.10
N GLY A 209 2.04 13.08 -5.13
CA GLY A 209 1.24 13.37 -3.94
C GLY A 209 1.48 12.35 -2.82
N ASP A 210 1.47 11.06 -3.15
CA ASP A 210 1.69 9.98 -2.19
C ASP A 210 3.16 9.90 -1.73
N LEU A 211 4.12 10.23 -2.62
CA LEU A 211 5.54 10.38 -2.26
C LEU A 211 5.73 11.50 -1.23
N LEU A 212 5.18 12.69 -1.49
CA LEU A 212 5.29 13.85 -0.59
C LEU A 212 4.73 13.53 0.79
N VAL A 213 3.47 13.06 0.87
CA VAL A 213 2.87 12.78 2.18
C VAL A 213 3.64 11.70 2.93
N THR A 214 4.12 10.67 2.24
CA THR A 214 4.85 9.57 2.89
C THR A 214 6.22 9.99 3.42
N CYS A 215 6.91 10.91 2.74
CA CYS A 215 8.21 11.42 3.15
C CYS A 215 8.15 12.51 4.24
N TYR A 216 7.05 13.29 4.31
CA TYR A 216 6.92 14.39 5.28
C TYR A 216 6.06 14.04 6.51
N SER A 217 5.04 13.19 6.35
CA SER A 217 4.09 12.92 7.43
C SER A 217 4.73 12.21 8.63
N GLN A 218 4.35 12.64 9.81
CA GLN A 218 4.68 11.96 11.06
C GLN A 218 3.99 10.59 11.20
N PHE A 219 2.89 10.36 10.49
CA PHE A 219 2.18 9.08 10.47
C PHE A 219 2.87 8.03 9.57
N SER A 220 3.89 8.45 8.79
CA SER A 220 4.62 7.53 7.93
C SER A 220 5.51 6.59 8.72
N ARG A 221 5.11 5.33 8.80
CA ARG A 221 5.88 4.25 9.43
C ARG A 221 7.28 4.08 8.81
N ASN A 222 7.37 4.23 7.50
CA ASN A 222 8.64 4.14 6.78
C ASN A 222 9.59 5.28 7.17
N ARG A 223 9.08 6.51 7.23
CA ARG A 223 9.85 7.67 7.69
C ARG A 223 10.27 7.52 9.16
N THR A 224 9.38 7.05 10.02
CA THR A 224 9.70 6.80 11.45
C THR A 224 10.80 5.75 11.59
N PHE A 225 10.70 4.63 10.87
CA PHE A 225 11.73 3.60 10.84
C PHE A 225 13.09 4.18 10.40
N GLY A 226 13.11 4.89 9.28
CA GLY A 226 14.31 5.56 8.79
C GLY A 226 14.89 6.55 9.81
N THR A 227 14.06 7.32 10.49
CA THR A 227 14.49 8.28 11.52
C THR A 227 15.18 7.57 12.70
N MET A 228 14.69 6.42 13.12
CA MET A 228 15.33 5.61 14.16
C MET A 228 16.70 5.12 13.70
N ILE A 229 16.81 4.60 12.47
CA ILE A 229 18.10 4.19 11.89
C ILE A 229 19.07 5.36 11.81
N GLY A 230 18.62 6.54 11.32
CA GLY A 230 19.44 7.75 11.26
C GLY A 230 19.93 8.25 12.63
N LYS A 231 19.20 7.96 13.70
CA LYS A 231 19.58 8.22 15.09
C LYS A 231 20.50 7.15 15.69
N GLY A 232 20.87 6.11 14.93
CA GLY A 232 21.80 5.07 15.38
C GLY A 232 21.15 3.81 15.97
N TYR A 233 19.83 3.65 15.86
CA TYR A 233 19.19 2.39 16.23
C TYR A 233 19.62 1.27 15.27
N SER A 234 19.81 0.07 15.78
CA SER A 234 19.93 -1.11 14.91
C SER A 234 18.58 -1.41 14.24
N VAL A 235 18.62 -2.06 13.07
CA VAL A 235 17.40 -2.51 12.37
C VAL A 235 16.50 -3.31 13.33
N ARG A 236 17.10 -4.26 14.06
CA ARG A 236 16.35 -5.10 15.01
C ARG A 236 15.70 -4.27 16.13
N SER A 237 16.42 -3.29 16.68
CA SER A 237 15.86 -2.43 17.74
C SER A 237 14.72 -1.58 17.20
N ALA A 238 14.87 -1.00 16.00
CA ALA A 238 13.82 -0.22 15.37
C ALA A 238 12.58 -1.07 15.08
N GLN A 239 12.74 -2.31 14.59
CA GLN A 239 11.61 -3.22 14.34
C GLN A 239 10.89 -3.65 15.62
N LEU A 240 11.62 -3.85 16.73
CA LEU A 240 11.02 -4.21 18.02
C LEU A 240 10.24 -3.04 18.66
N GLU A 241 10.73 -1.82 18.48
CA GLU A 241 10.07 -0.60 18.98
C GLU A 241 8.82 -0.27 18.19
N MET A 242 8.84 -0.55 16.89
CA MET A 242 7.70 -0.31 16.01
C MET A 242 6.68 -1.45 16.11
N GLN A 243 5.43 -1.11 16.45
CA GLN A 243 4.35 -2.10 16.50
C GLN A 243 3.84 -2.53 15.11
N MET A 244 4.29 -1.85 14.06
CA MET A 244 3.78 -2.04 12.70
C MET A 244 4.93 -2.13 11.68
N VAL A 245 4.68 -2.90 10.61
CA VAL A 245 5.66 -3.14 9.54
C VAL A 245 5.98 -1.87 8.76
N ALA A 246 7.27 -1.60 8.55
CA ALA A 246 7.78 -0.62 7.59
C ALA A 246 8.02 -1.32 6.25
N GLU A 247 7.07 -1.21 5.33
CA GLU A 247 7.10 -1.87 4.00
C GLU A 247 8.36 -1.52 3.19
N GLY A 248 8.83 -0.27 3.31
CA GLY A 248 10.02 0.21 2.59
C GLY A 248 11.29 -0.54 2.95
N TYR A 249 11.41 -1.10 4.16
CA TYR A 249 12.54 -1.95 4.53
C TYR A 249 12.60 -3.23 3.68
N TYR A 250 11.48 -3.94 3.58
CA TYR A 250 11.39 -5.16 2.78
C TYR A 250 11.44 -4.86 1.28
N ALA A 251 10.77 -3.79 0.85
CA ALA A 251 10.76 -3.37 -0.56
C ALA A 251 12.17 -3.03 -1.08
N THR A 252 13.06 -2.49 -0.23
CA THR A 252 14.45 -2.19 -0.62
C THR A 252 15.20 -3.45 -1.03
N ALA A 253 15.07 -4.53 -0.27
CA ALA A 253 15.71 -5.80 -0.62
C ALA A 253 15.12 -6.42 -1.89
N GLY A 254 13.78 -6.41 -2.02
CA GLY A 254 13.09 -6.93 -3.20
C GLY A 254 13.44 -6.16 -4.48
N LEU A 255 13.43 -4.82 -4.43
CA LEU A 255 13.81 -4.01 -5.58
C LEU A 255 15.27 -4.17 -5.97
N HIS A 256 16.16 -4.32 -4.97
CA HIS A 256 17.57 -4.60 -5.23
C HIS A 256 17.73 -5.92 -6.00
N ALA A 257 17.01 -6.98 -5.62
CA ALA A 257 17.03 -8.25 -6.32
C ALA A 257 16.52 -8.11 -7.77
N ILE A 258 15.38 -7.45 -7.98
CA ILE A 258 14.83 -7.19 -9.33
C ILE A 258 15.82 -6.43 -10.22
N ASN A 259 16.60 -5.50 -9.67
CA ASN A 259 17.55 -4.68 -10.43
C ASN A 259 18.88 -5.41 -10.74
N GLN A 260 19.08 -6.65 -10.25
CA GLN A 260 20.23 -7.49 -10.58
C GLN A 260 19.99 -8.40 -11.80
N GLU A 261 18.74 -8.63 -12.15
CA GLU A 261 18.29 -9.38 -13.33
C GLU A 261 18.22 -8.48 -14.57
#